data_5fc2fcae877c591e37a7a98703cf603d
#
_entry.id   5fc2fcae877c591e37a7a98703cf603d
#
_cell.length_a   1.000
_cell.length_b   1.000
_cell.length_c   1.000
_cell.angle_alpha   90.00
_cell.angle_beta   90.00
_cell.angle_gamma   90.00
#
_symmetry.space_group_name_H-M   'P 1'
#
loop_
_entity.id
_entity.type
_entity.pdbx_description
1 polymer ?
#
loop_
_entity_poly.entity_id
_entity_poly.type
_entity_poly.pdbx_seq_one_letter_code
_entity_poly.pdbx_strand_id
1 'polypeptide(L)'
;MGSYLIRRLLLVIPTLWAIITINFFIVQIAPGGPVDQAIAAIEFNQRGGMPGAGDGGMGASHARTGAGNISEGHYRGGRGLDPEVIAEITHRYGFDKPLHERYLKMLSDYLRFDFGDSLFRSASVLQLIKDSLPVSVSLGLWSTLIIYLVSIPLGIRKAVSNGSRFDIWSSTLIIIGYAIPAFLFAILLIVIFAGGSYFDLFPLRGLVSPNFDTLPWYQKILDYLWHITLPVLATVIGGFAALTMLTKNSYLDEIRKQYVVTARAKGVGEKQILWGHVFRNAMLLVIAGFPATFISMFFTGSLLIEVMFSLNGLGLLGYEATVSRDYPVMFGTLYIFTLIGLLLNIVSDISYTLVDPRIDFEGR
;
A
#
# COMPACT_ATOMS: atom_id res chain seq x y z
N MET A 1 -0.56 28.45 -11.66
CA MET A 1 -1.23 27.27 -11.09
C MET A 1 -2.01 26.46 -12.13
N GLY A 2 -2.92 27.06 -12.91
CA GLY A 2 -3.69 26.29 -13.91
C GLY A 2 -2.82 25.63 -14.96
N SER A 3 -1.86 26.34 -15.52
CA SER A 3 -0.90 25.82 -16.50
C SER A 3 -0.06 24.67 -15.96
N TYR A 4 0.40 24.76 -14.71
CA TYR A 4 1.14 23.72 -14.02
C TYR A 4 0.30 22.42 -13.84
N LEU A 5 -0.95 22.57 -13.36
CA LEU A 5 -1.85 21.43 -13.18
C LEU A 5 -2.19 20.72 -14.49
N ILE A 6 -2.47 21.50 -15.54
CA ILE A 6 -2.71 20.95 -16.89
C ILE A 6 -1.48 20.18 -17.38
N ARG A 7 -0.27 20.73 -17.22
CA ARG A 7 0.98 20.06 -17.61
C ARG A 7 1.18 18.76 -16.83
N ARG A 8 0.90 18.75 -15.53
CA ARG A 8 0.99 17.54 -14.70
C ARG A 8 -0.05 16.49 -15.08
N LEU A 9 -1.30 16.89 -15.32
CA LEU A 9 -2.33 15.98 -15.82
C LEU A 9 -1.95 15.39 -17.18
N LEU A 10 -1.40 16.20 -18.09
CA LEU A 10 -0.93 15.71 -19.38
C LEU A 10 0.22 14.69 -19.23
N LEU A 11 1.09 14.84 -18.23
CA LEU A 11 2.17 13.89 -17.95
C LEU A 11 1.69 12.53 -17.42
N VAL A 12 0.47 12.45 -16.88
CA VAL A 12 -0.14 11.16 -16.47
C VAL A 12 -0.27 10.24 -17.69
N ILE A 13 -0.67 10.77 -18.85
CA ILE A 13 -0.91 10.00 -20.07
C ILE A 13 0.37 9.26 -20.53
N PRO A 14 1.51 9.94 -20.79
CA PRO A 14 2.72 9.25 -21.22
C PRO A 14 3.28 8.31 -20.14
N THR A 15 3.08 8.60 -18.86
CA THR A 15 3.52 7.72 -17.77
C THR A 15 2.72 6.42 -17.76
N LEU A 16 1.40 6.47 -17.85
CA LEU A 16 0.56 5.28 -17.93
C LEU A 16 0.82 4.50 -19.21
N TRP A 17 0.98 5.20 -20.35
CA TRP A 17 1.35 4.56 -21.61
C TRP A 17 2.68 3.82 -21.51
N ALA A 18 3.70 4.42 -20.91
CA ALA A 18 4.99 3.77 -20.70
C ALA A 18 4.87 2.52 -19.82
N ILE A 19 4.06 2.56 -18.76
CA ILE A 19 3.82 1.42 -17.88
C ILE A 19 3.13 0.29 -18.63
N ILE A 20 2.08 0.56 -19.39
CA ILE A 20 1.39 -0.45 -20.20
C ILE A 20 2.37 -1.08 -21.19
N THR A 21 3.18 -0.26 -21.84
CA THR A 21 4.17 -0.71 -22.82
C THR A 21 5.22 -1.61 -22.19
N ILE A 22 5.79 -1.21 -21.04
CA ILE A 22 6.78 -2.01 -20.30
C ILE A 22 6.15 -3.32 -19.84
N ASN A 23 4.96 -3.28 -19.27
CA ASN A 23 4.22 -4.47 -18.83
C ASN A 23 3.96 -5.43 -19.98
N PHE A 24 3.56 -4.91 -21.16
CA PHE A 24 3.36 -5.72 -22.35
C PHE A 24 4.64 -6.48 -22.74
N PHE A 25 5.78 -5.80 -22.80
CA PHE A 25 7.05 -6.44 -23.15
C PHE A 25 7.51 -7.44 -22.09
N ILE A 26 7.30 -7.14 -20.79
CA ILE A 26 7.62 -8.10 -19.72
C ILE A 26 6.83 -9.40 -19.91
N VAL A 27 5.54 -9.34 -20.21
CA VAL A 27 4.72 -10.54 -20.47
C VAL A 27 5.24 -11.35 -21.65
N GLN A 28 5.77 -10.68 -22.70
CA GLN A 28 6.30 -11.36 -23.88
C GLN A 28 7.64 -12.07 -23.63
N ILE A 29 8.48 -11.50 -22.75
CA ILE A 29 9.86 -11.97 -22.51
C ILE A 29 9.92 -12.93 -21.31
N ALA A 30 8.99 -12.81 -20.36
CA ALA A 30 9.00 -13.60 -19.14
C ALA A 30 8.82 -15.10 -19.45
N PRO A 31 9.73 -15.98 -18.99
CA PRO A 31 9.54 -17.42 -19.12
C PRO A 31 8.35 -17.88 -18.28
N GLY A 32 7.47 -18.71 -18.86
CA GLY A 32 6.22 -19.11 -18.23
C GLY A 32 5.17 -18.00 -18.35
N GLY A 33 4.86 -17.58 -19.56
CA GLY A 33 3.86 -16.55 -19.87
C GLY A 33 2.43 -16.94 -19.45
N PRO A 34 1.44 -16.04 -19.65
CA PRO A 34 0.06 -16.28 -19.22
C PRO A 34 -0.55 -17.58 -19.75
N VAL A 35 -0.17 -18.01 -20.95
CA VAL A 35 -0.64 -19.28 -21.54
C VAL A 35 -0.05 -20.47 -20.79
N ASP A 36 1.26 -20.46 -20.50
CA ASP A 36 1.92 -21.52 -19.74
C ASP A 36 1.34 -21.63 -18.31
N GLN A 37 1.01 -20.50 -17.68
CA GLN A 37 0.39 -20.44 -16.35
C GLN A 37 -1.06 -20.97 -16.38
N ALA A 38 -1.85 -20.59 -17.40
CA ALA A 38 -3.21 -21.09 -17.57
C ALA A 38 -3.22 -22.60 -17.79
N ILE A 39 -2.30 -23.12 -18.60
CA ILE A 39 -2.09 -24.56 -18.81
C ILE A 39 -1.75 -25.25 -17.49
N ALA A 40 -0.78 -24.70 -16.73
CA ALA A 40 -0.38 -25.27 -15.45
C ALA A 40 -1.52 -25.27 -14.42
N ALA A 41 -2.34 -24.22 -14.38
CA ALA A 41 -3.50 -24.13 -13.48
C ALA A 41 -4.57 -25.21 -13.83
N ILE A 42 -4.83 -25.46 -15.10
CA ILE A 42 -5.77 -26.50 -15.55
C ILE A 42 -5.23 -27.88 -15.22
N GLU A 43 -3.95 -28.15 -15.48
CA GLU A 43 -3.30 -29.43 -15.12
C GLU A 43 -3.36 -29.69 -13.60
N PHE A 44 -3.14 -28.67 -12.79
CA PHE A 44 -3.23 -28.78 -11.34
C PHE A 44 -4.64 -29.14 -10.88
N ASN A 45 -5.66 -28.49 -11.43
CA ASN A 45 -7.07 -28.77 -11.12
C ASN A 45 -7.50 -30.15 -11.59
N GLN A 46 -7.02 -30.63 -12.75
CA GLN A 46 -7.34 -31.97 -13.29
C GLN A 46 -6.67 -33.10 -12.50
N ARG A 47 -5.50 -32.84 -11.89
CA ARG A 47 -4.78 -33.83 -11.07
C ARG A 47 -5.31 -33.98 -9.64
N GLY A 48 -6.47 -33.40 -9.32
CA GLY A 48 -7.15 -33.55 -8.04
C GLY A 48 -6.58 -32.69 -6.91
N GLY A 49 -6.12 -31.51 -7.23
CA GLY A 49 -5.77 -30.50 -6.22
C GLY A 49 -7.02 -30.11 -5.43
N MET A 50 -7.21 -30.64 -4.22
CA MET A 50 -8.24 -30.18 -3.29
C MET A 50 -7.98 -28.70 -2.96
N PRO A 51 -8.94 -27.79 -3.10
CA PRO A 51 -8.83 -26.45 -2.57
C PRO A 51 -8.99 -26.54 -1.04
N GLY A 52 -7.90 -26.46 -0.31
CA GLY A 52 -8.03 -26.33 1.14
C GLY A 52 -6.99 -27.01 2.02
N ALA A 53 -5.75 -27.17 1.60
CA ALA A 53 -4.68 -27.52 2.52
C ALA A 53 -3.57 -26.46 2.40
N GLY A 54 -3.62 -25.45 3.26
CA GLY A 54 -2.47 -24.65 3.56
C GLY A 54 -1.42 -25.51 4.22
N ASP A 55 -0.35 -25.82 3.51
CA ASP A 55 0.90 -26.19 4.15
C ASP A 55 2.07 -25.65 3.31
N GLY A 56 2.90 -24.84 3.97
CA GLY A 56 4.15 -24.32 3.44
C GLY A 56 5.15 -25.47 3.30
N GLY A 57 5.27 -26.01 2.10
CA GLY A 57 6.28 -26.99 1.75
C GLY A 57 7.02 -26.58 0.49
N MET A 58 8.26 -26.09 0.63
CA MET A 58 9.24 -26.04 -0.46
C MET A 58 9.44 -27.46 -1.01
N GLY A 59 8.75 -27.78 -2.11
CA GLY A 59 8.92 -29.01 -2.85
C GLY A 59 9.90 -28.83 -4.00
N ALA A 60 11.15 -29.25 -3.79
CA ALA A 60 12.14 -29.39 -4.84
C ALA A 60 11.62 -30.32 -5.95
N SER A 61 11.48 -29.77 -7.16
CA SER A 61 11.15 -30.53 -8.36
C SER A 61 12.28 -31.48 -8.73
N HIS A 62 12.07 -32.79 -8.51
CA HIS A 62 12.92 -33.82 -9.06
C HIS A 62 12.75 -33.86 -10.59
N ALA A 63 13.81 -33.43 -11.27
CA ALA A 63 13.99 -33.66 -12.70
C ALA A 63 14.07 -35.18 -12.96
N ARG A 64 13.03 -35.77 -13.54
CA ARG A 64 13.14 -37.07 -14.20
C ARG A 64 13.42 -36.86 -15.68
N THR A 65 14.68 -37.09 -16.03
CA THR A 65 15.16 -37.31 -17.39
C THR A 65 14.46 -38.54 -18.01
N GLY A 66 13.59 -38.29 -18.97
CA GLY A 66 13.03 -39.31 -19.85
C GLY A 66 13.11 -38.80 -21.27
N ALA A 67 14.09 -39.30 -22.05
CA ALA A 67 14.20 -39.03 -23.48
C ALA A 67 13.00 -39.64 -24.22
N GLY A 68 12.24 -38.80 -24.93
CA GLY A 68 11.14 -39.24 -25.80
C GLY A 68 10.64 -38.04 -26.61
N ASN A 69 10.88 -38.11 -27.91
CA ASN A 69 10.35 -37.38 -29.04
C ASN A 69 9.92 -35.91 -28.86
N ILE A 70 10.73 -35.05 -29.47
CA ILE A 70 10.48 -33.64 -29.69
C ILE A 70 9.41 -33.49 -30.77
N SER A 71 8.16 -33.31 -30.39
CA SER A 71 7.18 -32.65 -31.25
C SER A 71 7.16 -31.16 -30.86
N GLU A 72 7.32 -30.31 -31.86
CA GLU A 72 7.39 -28.85 -31.78
C GLU A 72 6.12 -28.25 -31.16
N GLY A 73 6.06 -28.20 -29.83
CA GLY A 73 5.08 -27.41 -29.08
C GLY A 73 5.80 -26.24 -28.41
N HIS A 74 5.45 -25.03 -28.79
CA HIS A 74 6.02 -23.77 -28.28
C HIS A 74 5.86 -23.59 -26.75
N TYR A 75 5.12 -24.45 -26.06
CA TYR A 75 4.79 -24.32 -24.65
C TYR A 75 5.31 -25.51 -23.83
N ARG A 76 6.13 -25.23 -22.81
CA ARG A 76 6.78 -26.23 -21.94
C ARG A 76 5.84 -27.04 -21.05
N GLY A 77 4.61 -26.55 -20.78
CA GLY A 77 3.60 -27.17 -19.90
C GLY A 77 2.62 -28.10 -20.61
N GLY A 78 2.56 -28.13 -21.93
CA GLY A 78 1.50 -28.83 -22.67
C GLY A 78 1.60 -30.39 -22.77
N ARG A 79 2.44 -31.00 -21.94
CA ARG A 79 2.57 -32.49 -21.94
C ARG A 79 1.44 -33.14 -21.17
N GLY A 80 0.29 -33.39 -21.82
CA GLY A 80 -0.83 -34.14 -21.25
C GLY A 80 -2.19 -33.47 -21.42
N LEU A 81 -2.27 -32.28 -21.93
CA LEU A 81 -3.51 -31.61 -22.32
C LEU A 81 -3.80 -31.85 -23.81
N ASP A 82 -5.09 -31.95 -24.12
CA ASP A 82 -5.57 -32.06 -25.51
C ASP A 82 -5.13 -30.80 -26.30
N PRO A 83 -4.57 -30.95 -27.50
CA PRO A 83 -4.19 -29.81 -28.35
C PRO A 83 -5.32 -28.78 -28.57
N GLU A 84 -6.59 -29.23 -28.58
CA GLU A 84 -7.76 -28.35 -28.67
C GLU A 84 -7.87 -27.42 -27.48
N VAL A 85 -7.59 -27.88 -26.25
CA VAL A 85 -7.62 -27.08 -25.03
C VAL A 85 -6.49 -26.02 -25.05
N ILE A 86 -5.32 -26.41 -25.52
CA ILE A 86 -4.18 -25.46 -25.67
C ILE A 86 -4.52 -24.39 -26.71
N ALA A 87 -5.14 -24.78 -27.82
CA ALA A 87 -5.56 -23.84 -28.86
C ALA A 87 -6.65 -22.89 -28.34
N GLU A 88 -7.62 -23.40 -27.57
CA GLU A 88 -8.66 -22.57 -26.95
C GLU A 88 -8.08 -21.57 -25.95
N ILE A 89 -7.13 -21.99 -25.10
CA ILE A 89 -6.44 -21.11 -24.15
C ILE A 89 -5.66 -20.04 -24.93
N THR A 90 -4.90 -20.44 -25.95
CA THR A 90 -4.11 -19.51 -26.77
C THR A 90 -5.00 -18.46 -27.45
N HIS A 91 -6.17 -18.88 -27.96
CA HIS A 91 -7.16 -18.00 -28.56
C HIS A 91 -7.83 -17.09 -27.50
N ARG A 92 -8.21 -17.65 -26.35
CA ARG A 92 -8.83 -16.88 -25.25
C ARG A 92 -7.94 -15.74 -24.76
N TYR A 93 -6.63 -15.97 -24.66
CA TYR A 93 -5.66 -14.93 -24.27
C TYR A 93 -5.13 -14.14 -25.47
N GLY A 94 -5.58 -14.44 -26.69
CA GLY A 94 -5.24 -13.72 -27.92
C GLY A 94 -3.78 -13.90 -28.34
N PHE A 95 -3.09 -14.95 -27.89
CA PHE A 95 -1.70 -15.23 -28.27
C PHE A 95 -1.55 -15.78 -29.70
N ASP A 96 -2.67 -16.11 -30.35
CA ASP A 96 -2.79 -16.40 -31.76
C ASP A 96 -2.65 -15.19 -32.67
N LYS A 97 -2.80 -13.95 -32.09
CA LYS A 97 -2.75 -12.70 -32.84
C LYS A 97 -1.34 -12.12 -32.92
N PRO A 98 -1.04 -11.33 -33.96
CA PRO A 98 0.24 -10.64 -34.08
C PRO A 98 0.47 -9.65 -32.93
N LEU A 99 1.74 -9.44 -32.55
CA LEU A 99 2.15 -8.63 -31.40
C LEU A 99 1.52 -7.22 -31.35
N HIS A 100 1.40 -6.57 -32.51
CA HIS A 100 0.83 -5.22 -32.60
C HIS A 100 -0.66 -5.18 -32.28
N GLU A 101 -1.44 -6.21 -32.70
CA GLU A 101 -2.87 -6.30 -32.36
C GLU A 101 -3.07 -6.55 -30.87
N ARG A 102 -2.25 -7.42 -30.27
CA ARG A 102 -2.26 -7.70 -28.84
C ARG A 102 -1.91 -6.47 -28.01
N TYR A 103 -0.92 -5.70 -28.47
CA TYR A 103 -0.53 -4.45 -27.83
C TYR A 103 -1.66 -3.41 -27.87
N LEU A 104 -2.26 -3.19 -29.05
CA LEU A 104 -3.36 -2.24 -29.21
C LEU A 104 -4.60 -2.67 -28.42
N LYS A 105 -4.88 -3.97 -28.36
CA LYS A 105 -5.96 -4.51 -27.51
C LYS A 105 -5.69 -4.23 -26.04
N MET A 106 -4.50 -4.58 -25.52
CA MET A 106 -4.12 -4.31 -24.13
C MET A 106 -4.22 -2.82 -23.80
N LEU A 107 -3.76 -1.94 -24.70
CA LEU A 107 -3.87 -0.50 -24.52
C LEU A 107 -5.33 -0.03 -24.43
N SER A 108 -6.20 -0.54 -25.31
CA SER A 108 -7.64 -0.24 -25.31
C SER A 108 -8.34 -0.73 -24.06
N ASP A 109 -8.03 -1.96 -23.62
CA ASP A 109 -8.65 -2.59 -22.44
C ASP A 109 -8.24 -1.83 -21.17
N TYR A 110 -6.97 -1.50 -20.98
CA TYR A 110 -6.47 -0.73 -19.83
C TYR A 110 -7.03 0.70 -19.77
N LEU A 111 -7.25 1.35 -20.92
CA LEU A 111 -7.93 2.66 -20.97
C LEU A 111 -9.40 2.57 -20.52
N ARG A 112 -10.02 1.40 -20.65
CA ARG A 112 -11.38 1.13 -20.19
C ARG A 112 -11.46 0.54 -18.79
N PHE A 113 -10.30 0.39 -18.11
CA PHE A 113 -10.17 -0.28 -16.81
C PHE A 113 -10.59 -1.75 -16.86
N ASP A 114 -10.46 -2.39 -18.00
CA ASP A 114 -10.62 -3.82 -18.16
C ASP A 114 -9.24 -4.48 -18.10
N PHE A 115 -8.91 -5.08 -16.96
CA PHE A 115 -7.65 -5.77 -16.72
C PHE A 115 -7.79 -7.28 -16.90
N GLY A 116 -8.97 -7.76 -17.27
CA GLY A 116 -9.30 -9.17 -17.37
C GLY A 116 -9.56 -9.85 -16.03
N ASP A 117 -9.54 -11.16 -16.07
CA ASP A 117 -9.77 -12.01 -14.89
C ASP A 117 -8.45 -12.56 -14.35
N SER A 118 -8.42 -12.84 -13.04
CA SER A 118 -7.32 -13.55 -12.40
C SER A 118 -7.16 -14.95 -12.99
N LEU A 119 -5.91 -15.40 -13.14
CA LEU A 119 -5.61 -16.76 -13.62
C LEU A 119 -5.93 -17.86 -12.57
N PHE A 120 -5.90 -17.48 -11.29
CA PHE A 120 -6.03 -18.42 -10.17
C PHE A 120 -7.27 -18.18 -9.31
N ARG A 121 -7.92 -17.02 -9.44
CA ARG A 121 -9.10 -16.64 -8.68
C ARG A 121 -10.26 -16.42 -9.65
N SER A 122 -11.42 -16.97 -9.37
CA SER A 122 -12.63 -16.81 -10.20
C SER A 122 -13.24 -15.42 -10.05
N ALA A 123 -12.45 -14.37 -10.24
CA ALA A 123 -12.87 -12.97 -10.09
C ALA A 123 -12.09 -12.06 -11.03
N SER A 124 -12.71 -10.95 -11.46
CA SER A 124 -12.02 -9.94 -12.24
C SER A 124 -10.98 -9.20 -11.38
N VAL A 125 -9.91 -8.74 -12.03
CA VAL A 125 -8.85 -7.96 -11.36
C VAL A 125 -9.42 -6.74 -10.64
N LEU A 126 -10.34 -6.04 -11.28
CA LEU A 126 -10.98 -4.84 -10.69
C LEU A 126 -11.79 -5.18 -9.43
N GLN A 127 -12.46 -6.35 -9.42
CA GLN A 127 -13.18 -6.82 -8.24
C GLN A 127 -12.21 -7.13 -7.09
N LEU A 128 -11.11 -7.85 -7.35
CA LEU A 128 -10.09 -8.15 -6.35
C LEU A 128 -9.48 -6.90 -5.74
N ILE A 129 -9.21 -5.87 -6.56
CA ILE A 129 -8.73 -4.57 -6.08
C ILE A 129 -9.78 -3.89 -5.20
N LYS A 130 -11.05 -3.85 -5.62
CA LYS A 130 -12.13 -3.25 -4.83
C LYS A 130 -12.33 -3.93 -3.48
N ASP A 131 -12.22 -5.26 -3.44
CA ASP A 131 -12.40 -6.04 -2.20
C ASP A 131 -11.22 -5.84 -1.23
N SER A 132 -10.01 -5.61 -1.76
CA SER A 132 -8.80 -5.37 -0.96
C SER A 132 -8.64 -3.90 -0.51
N LEU A 133 -9.25 -2.96 -1.23
CA LEU A 133 -9.10 -1.53 -1.00
C LEU A 133 -9.53 -1.10 0.43
N PRO A 134 -10.67 -1.55 0.99
CA PRO A 134 -11.11 -1.15 2.33
C PRO A 134 -10.09 -1.44 3.43
N VAL A 135 -9.37 -2.56 3.34
CA VAL A 135 -8.33 -2.94 4.31
C VAL A 135 -7.18 -1.94 4.28
N SER A 136 -6.60 -1.71 3.10
CA SER A 136 -5.46 -0.81 2.95
C SER A 136 -5.81 0.64 3.28
N VAL A 137 -7.00 1.11 2.84
CA VAL A 137 -7.51 2.44 3.19
C VAL A 137 -7.70 2.58 4.70
N SER A 138 -8.29 1.58 5.35
CA SER A 138 -8.50 1.60 6.80
C SER A 138 -7.19 1.66 7.58
N LEU A 139 -6.24 0.79 7.25
CA LEU A 139 -4.92 0.79 7.90
C LEU A 139 -4.19 2.11 7.67
N GLY A 140 -4.14 2.61 6.44
CA GLY A 140 -3.48 3.86 6.09
C GLY A 140 -4.11 5.07 6.78
N LEU A 141 -5.44 5.18 6.75
CA LEU A 141 -6.18 6.30 7.34
C LEU A 141 -6.00 6.37 8.85
N TRP A 142 -6.29 5.28 9.56
CA TRP A 142 -6.19 5.27 11.02
C TRP A 142 -4.76 5.42 11.51
N SER A 143 -3.81 4.78 10.86
CA SER A 143 -2.39 4.91 11.23
C SER A 143 -1.91 6.34 11.04
N THR A 144 -2.20 6.97 9.88
CA THR A 144 -1.84 8.36 9.62
C THR A 144 -2.49 9.29 10.64
N LEU A 145 -3.79 9.14 10.86
CA LEU A 145 -4.54 9.98 11.80
C LEU A 145 -3.93 9.92 13.21
N ILE A 146 -3.67 8.72 13.73
CA ILE A 146 -3.12 8.53 15.07
C ILE A 146 -1.69 9.07 15.15
N ILE A 147 -0.85 8.80 14.14
CA ILE A 147 0.53 9.32 14.09
C ILE A 147 0.51 10.84 14.17
N TYR A 148 -0.32 11.52 13.36
CA TYR A 148 -0.37 12.98 13.36
C TYR A 148 -0.97 13.55 14.66
N LEU A 149 -2.06 12.97 15.15
CA LEU A 149 -2.71 13.42 16.40
C LEU A 149 -1.81 13.29 17.62
N VAL A 150 -0.94 12.28 17.66
CA VAL A 150 -0.03 12.06 18.80
C VAL A 150 1.31 12.76 18.60
N SER A 151 1.93 12.65 17.41
CA SER A 151 3.28 13.17 17.16
C SER A 151 3.35 14.69 17.18
N ILE A 152 2.32 15.39 16.66
CA ILE A 152 2.34 16.86 16.61
C ILE A 152 2.31 17.46 18.04
N PRO A 153 1.32 17.15 18.88
CA PRO A 153 1.31 17.69 20.26
C PRO A 153 2.54 17.27 21.06
N LEU A 154 2.99 16.03 20.89
CA LEU A 154 4.19 15.52 21.55
C LEU A 154 5.46 16.28 21.12
N GLY A 155 5.65 16.48 19.80
CA GLY A 155 6.77 17.24 19.24
C GLY A 155 6.79 18.70 19.72
N ILE A 156 5.63 19.36 19.74
CA ILE A 156 5.49 20.73 20.27
C ILE A 156 5.90 20.78 21.74
N ARG A 157 5.34 19.87 22.56
CA ARG A 157 5.66 19.82 23.99
C ARG A 157 7.15 19.57 24.23
N LYS A 158 7.77 18.69 23.43
CA LYS A 158 9.23 18.42 23.47
C LYS A 158 10.05 19.63 23.07
N ALA A 159 9.63 20.41 22.08
CA ALA A 159 10.30 21.63 21.67
C ALA A 159 10.27 22.72 22.77
N VAL A 160 9.09 22.92 23.38
CA VAL A 160 8.90 23.89 24.46
C VAL A 160 9.70 23.50 25.71
N SER A 161 9.80 22.22 26.02
CA SER A 161 10.54 21.67 27.15
C SER A 161 11.88 21.05 26.78
N ASN A 162 12.54 21.57 25.74
CA ASN A 162 13.77 21.03 25.20
C ASN A 162 14.87 20.87 26.25
N GLY A 163 15.51 19.70 26.31
CA GLY A 163 16.53 19.35 27.28
C GLY A 163 16.00 18.97 28.68
N SER A 164 14.69 19.03 28.90
CA SER A 164 14.06 18.58 30.14
C SER A 164 14.05 17.04 30.28
N ARG A 165 13.80 16.53 31.49
CA ARG A 165 13.61 15.10 31.73
C ARG A 165 12.51 14.50 30.85
N PHE A 166 11.42 15.24 30.64
CA PHE A 166 10.34 14.82 29.75
C PHE A 166 10.82 14.64 28.31
N ASP A 167 11.59 15.60 27.79
CA ASP A 167 12.14 15.52 26.42
C ASP A 167 13.08 14.32 26.27
N ILE A 168 13.96 14.09 27.21
CA ILE A 168 14.92 12.96 27.21
C ILE A 168 14.16 11.62 27.25
N TRP A 169 13.29 11.41 28.24
CA TRP A 169 12.59 10.14 28.41
C TRP A 169 11.64 9.82 27.26
N SER A 170 10.89 10.81 26.78
CA SER A 170 10.01 10.62 25.60
C SER A 170 10.81 10.36 24.34
N SER A 171 12.00 10.98 24.15
CA SER A 171 12.88 10.64 23.02
C SER A 171 13.38 9.21 23.10
N THR A 172 13.83 8.79 24.29
CA THR A 172 14.28 7.40 24.50
C THR A 172 13.19 6.38 24.19
N LEU A 173 11.97 6.62 24.69
CA LEU A 173 10.83 5.73 24.44
C LEU A 173 10.47 5.66 22.94
N ILE A 174 10.45 6.80 22.25
CA ILE A 174 10.17 6.87 20.82
C ILE A 174 11.25 6.13 20.01
N ILE A 175 12.54 6.32 20.38
CA ILE A 175 13.66 5.66 19.69
C ILE A 175 13.61 4.15 19.91
N ILE A 176 13.31 3.68 21.12
CA ILE A 176 13.12 2.25 21.40
C ILE A 176 11.97 1.70 20.55
N GLY A 177 10.82 2.38 20.51
CA GLY A 177 9.69 1.97 19.68
C GLY A 177 10.03 1.93 18.19
N TYR A 178 10.79 2.90 17.70
CA TYR A 178 11.25 2.95 16.31
C TYR A 178 12.23 1.82 15.95
N ALA A 179 13.05 1.41 16.92
CA ALA A 179 14.03 0.34 16.70
C ALA A 179 13.37 -1.05 16.55
N ILE A 180 12.14 -1.22 17.02
CA ILE A 180 11.40 -2.48 16.91
C ILE A 180 10.76 -2.55 15.53
N PRO A 181 11.09 -3.56 14.69
CA PRO A 181 10.39 -3.75 13.41
C PRO A 181 8.88 -3.95 13.64
N ALA A 182 8.06 -3.25 12.85
CA ALA A 182 6.60 -3.25 13.02
C ALA A 182 5.99 -4.66 13.02
N PHE A 183 6.50 -5.56 12.19
CA PHE A 183 6.01 -6.94 12.13
C PHE A 183 6.35 -7.76 13.40
N LEU A 184 7.52 -7.54 14.03
CA LEU A 184 7.85 -8.17 15.30
C LEU A 184 6.97 -7.63 16.42
N PHE A 185 6.67 -6.35 16.40
CA PHE A 185 5.72 -5.76 17.34
C PHE A 185 4.30 -6.29 17.12
N ALA A 186 3.89 -6.51 15.85
CA ALA A 186 2.62 -7.16 15.53
C ALA A 186 2.54 -8.57 16.13
N ILE A 187 3.60 -9.39 15.97
CA ILE A 187 3.65 -10.73 16.58
C ILE A 187 3.53 -10.65 18.11
N LEU A 188 4.25 -9.72 18.73
CA LEU A 188 4.16 -9.51 20.19
C LEU A 188 2.72 -9.16 20.62
N LEU A 189 2.05 -8.25 19.90
CA LEU A 189 0.67 -7.88 20.18
C LEU A 189 -0.29 -9.07 20.02
N ILE A 190 -0.12 -9.87 18.98
CA ILE A 190 -0.93 -11.07 18.74
C ILE A 190 -0.76 -12.06 19.88
N VAL A 191 0.49 -12.38 20.24
CA VAL A 191 0.78 -13.36 21.30
C VAL A 191 0.19 -12.91 22.65
N ILE A 192 0.27 -11.62 22.96
CA ILE A 192 -0.21 -11.10 24.25
C ILE A 192 -1.73 -10.95 24.24
N PHE A 193 -2.33 -10.43 23.15
CA PHE A 193 -3.71 -9.93 23.18
C PHE A 193 -4.70 -10.67 22.28
N ALA A 194 -4.26 -11.53 21.34
CA ALA A 194 -5.14 -12.19 20.37
C ALA A 194 -4.86 -13.68 20.15
N GLY A 195 -3.78 -14.20 20.73
CA GLY A 195 -3.35 -15.60 20.51
C GLY A 195 -3.86 -16.61 21.52
N GLY A 196 -4.70 -16.20 22.47
CA GLY A 196 -5.20 -17.09 23.53
C GLY A 196 -4.12 -17.58 24.52
N SER A 197 -2.83 -17.17 24.36
CA SER A 197 -1.74 -17.60 25.22
C SER A 197 -1.70 -16.84 26.56
N TYR A 198 -2.05 -15.54 26.53
CA TYR A 198 -2.09 -14.67 27.72
C TYR A 198 -3.47 -14.03 27.87
N PHE A 199 -3.81 -13.09 27.00
CA PHE A 199 -5.12 -12.42 26.99
C PHE A 199 -5.78 -12.65 25.63
N ASP A 200 -7.06 -12.98 25.64
CA ASP A 200 -7.86 -13.12 24.42
C ASP A 200 -8.84 -11.94 24.35
N LEU A 201 -8.27 -10.76 24.10
CA LEU A 201 -9.03 -9.50 24.12
C LEU A 201 -9.39 -8.99 22.73
N PHE A 202 -8.61 -9.35 21.70
CA PHE A 202 -8.79 -8.85 20.33
C PHE A 202 -8.84 -10.00 19.33
N PRO A 203 -9.55 -9.82 18.21
CA PRO A 203 -9.60 -10.81 17.15
C PRO A 203 -8.24 -10.93 16.43
N LEU A 204 -7.91 -12.15 16.05
CA LEU A 204 -6.64 -12.44 15.35
C LEU A 204 -6.73 -12.12 13.86
N ARG A 205 -7.90 -12.25 13.24
CA ARG A 205 -8.04 -12.27 11.77
C ARG A 205 -9.20 -11.41 11.30
N GLY A 206 -9.00 -10.83 10.09
CA GLY A 206 -10.04 -10.11 9.37
C GLY A 206 -10.23 -8.68 9.84
N LEU A 207 -10.92 -7.90 9.02
CA LEU A 207 -11.25 -6.50 9.29
C LEU A 207 -12.54 -6.37 10.10
N VAL A 208 -13.40 -7.39 10.06
CA VAL A 208 -14.70 -7.47 10.73
C VAL A 208 -15.04 -8.92 11.06
N SER A 209 -15.97 -9.14 11.98
CA SER A 209 -16.48 -10.46 12.35
C SER A 209 -17.28 -11.13 11.21
N PRO A 210 -17.35 -12.48 11.15
CA PRO A 210 -18.12 -13.18 10.13
C PRO A 210 -19.63 -12.85 10.10
N ASN A 211 -20.19 -12.43 11.24
CA ASN A 211 -21.59 -12.04 11.40
C ASN A 211 -21.83 -10.53 11.27
N PHE A 212 -20.84 -9.77 10.75
CA PHE A 212 -20.87 -8.31 10.66
C PHE A 212 -22.15 -7.77 10.00
N ASP A 213 -22.61 -8.39 8.90
CA ASP A 213 -23.77 -7.91 8.17
C ASP A 213 -25.08 -7.95 8.97
N THR A 214 -25.17 -8.86 9.94
CA THR A 214 -26.34 -9.03 10.81
C THR A 214 -26.33 -8.11 12.04
N LEU A 215 -25.20 -7.44 12.30
CA LEU A 215 -25.06 -6.56 13.44
C LEU A 215 -25.82 -5.23 13.25
N PRO A 216 -26.39 -4.64 14.32
CA PRO A 216 -26.90 -3.28 14.29
C PRO A 216 -25.75 -2.27 14.04
N TRP A 217 -26.07 -1.10 13.46
CA TRP A 217 -25.09 -0.14 12.97
C TRP A 217 -24.02 0.27 14.02
N TYR A 218 -24.39 0.43 15.30
CA TYR A 218 -23.45 0.80 16.36
C TYR A 218 -22.48 -0.35 16.71
N GLN A 219 -22.95 -1.61 16.64
CA GLN A 219 -22.09 -2.78 16.86
C GLN A 219 -21.15 -2.99 15.66
N LYS A 220 -21.57 -2.66 14.44
CA LYS A 220 -20.70 -2.67 13.27
C LYS A 220 -19.49 -1.74 13.44
N ILE A 221 -19.71 -0.54 13.98
CA ILE A 221 -18.60 0.40 14.25
C ILE A 221 -17.68 -0.16 15.34
N LEU A 222 -18.22 -0.69 16.43
CA LEU A 222 -17.41 -1.25 17.51
C LEU A 222 -16.64 -2.48 17.06
N ASP A 223 -17.26 -3.38 16.30
CA ASP A 223 -16.64 -4.58 15.76
C ASP A 223 -15.46 -4.22 14.82
N TYR A 224 -15.69 -3.29 13.91
CA TYR A 224 -14.63 -2.78 13.03
C TYR A 224 -13.47 -2.15 13.80
N LEU A 225 -13.74 -1.28 14.78
CA LEU A 225 -12.71 -0.64 15.61
C LEU A 225 -11.94 -1.68 16.44
N TRP A 226 -12.62 -2.70 16.91
CA TRP A 226 -12.02 -3.79 17.68
C TRP A 226 -11.05 -4.61 16.82
N HIS A 227 -11.42 -4.95 15.60
CA HIS A 227 -10.56 -5.69 14.65
C HIS A 227 -9.34 -4.88 14.19
N ILE A 228 -9.51 -3.58 13.94
CA ILE A 228 -8.43 -2.77 13.39
C ILE A 228 -7.43 -2.27 14.45
N THR A 229 -7.74 -2.38 15.74
CA THR A 229 -6.94 -1.82 16.84
C THR A 229 -5.51 -2.37 16.84
N LEU A 230 -5.31 -3.68 16.88
CA LEU A 230 -3.96 -4.26 16.93
C LEU A 230 -3.16 -4.03 15.63
N PRO A 231 -3.72 -4.22 14.42
CA PRO A 231 -3.03 -3.89 13.16
C PRO A 231 -2.56 -2.43 13.09
N VAL A 232 -3.41 -1.49 13.50
CA VAL A 232 -3.07 -0.07 13.53
C VAL A 232 -1.99 0.22 14.57
N LEU A 233 -2.09 -0.31 15.79
CA LEU A 233 -1.05 -0.14 16.82
C LEU A 233 0.31 -0.65 16.34
N ALA A 234 0.33 -1.79 15.65
CA ALA A 234 1.56 -2.35 15.10
C ALA A 234 2.17 -1.43 14.02
N THR A 235 1.34 -0.80 13.20
CA THR A 235 1.80 0.11 12.14
C THR A 235 2.28 1.44 12.68
N VAL A 236 1.61 1.98 13.69
CA VAL A 236 1.83 3.33 14.23
C VAL A 236 3.16 3.45 14.97
N ILE A 237 3.65 2.39 15.60
CA ILE A 237 4.85 2.44 16.45
C ILE A 237 6.09 2.97 15.71
N GLY A 238 6.27 2.58 14.45
CA GLY A 238 7.37 3.05 13.60
C GLY A 238 7.19 4.49 13.10
N GLY A 239 5.96 4.97 12.98
CA GLY A 239 5.65 6.29 12.43
C GLY A 239 5.87 7.45 13.39
N PHE A 240 5.78 7.22 14.69
CA PHE A 240 5.88 8.28 15.70
C PHE A 240 7.21 9.02 15.71
N ALA A 241 8.33 8.32 15.48
CA ALA A 241 9.66 8.89 15.62
C ALA A 241 9.92 10.02 14.63
N ALA A 242 9.72 9.75 13.35
CA ALA A 242 10.02 10.71 12.28
C ALA A 242 9.21 11.99 12.43
N LEU A 243 7.88 11.87 12.59
CA LEU A 243 7.01 13.04 12.66
C LEU A 243 7.17 13.82 13.97
N THR A 244 7.37 13.15 15.10
CA THR A 244 7.62 13.81 16.39
C THR A 244 8.92 14.61 16.35
N MET A 245 9.99 14.05 15.79
CA MET A 245 11.28 14.75 15.67
C MET A 245 11.23 15.88 14.66
N LEU A 246 10.55 15.69 13.52
CA LEU A 246 10.31 16.75 12.54
C LEU A 246 9.57 17.93 13.19
N THR A 247 8.47 17.63 13.89
CA THR A 247 7.67 18.65 14.59
C THR A 247 8.49 19.38 15.66
N LYS A 248 9.25 18.62 16.47
CA LYS A 248 10.13 19.21 17.50
C LYS A 248 11.14 20.17 16.87
N ASN A 249 11.86 19.74 15.83
CA ASN A 249 12.89 20.54 15.21
C ASN A 249 12.32 21.78 14.54
N SER A 250 11.24 21.65 13.75
CA SER A 250 10.55 22.79 13.14
C SER A 250 10.11 23.82 14.17
N TYR A 251 9.60 23.36 15.32
CA TYR A 251 9.21 24.25 16.42
C TYR A 251 10.40 24.94 17.09
N LEU A 252 11.51 24.23 17.33
CA LEU A 252 12.72 24.79 17.90
C LEU A 252 13.33 25.88 17.03
N ASP A 253 13.34 25.64 15.70
CA ASP A 253 13.86 26.62 14.74
C ASP A 253 13.01 27.90 14.73
N GLU A 254 11.67 27.76 14.80
CA GLU A 254 10.77 28.90 14.81
C GLU A 254 10.78 29.69 16.13
N ILE A 255 10.86 29.02 17.28
CA ILE A 255 10.91 29.67 18.61
C ILE A 255 12.13 30.62 18.74
N ARG A 256 13.22 30.32 18.03
CA ARG A 256 14.47 31.12 18.10
C ARG A 256 14.47 32.29 17.15
N LYS A 257 13.48 32.50 16.31
CA LYS A 257 13.44 33.57 15.32
C LYS A 257 13.16 34.95 15.94
N GLN A 258 13.67 35.99 15.29
CA GLN A 258 13.60 37.37 15.77
C GLN A 258 12.17 37.88 15.99
N TYR A 259 11.20 37.44 15.18
CA TYR A 259 9.80 37.84 15.37
C TYR A 259 9.21 37.39 16.71
N VAL A 260 9.68 36.23 17.23
CA VAL A 260 9.27 35.70 18.54
C VAL A 260 9.82 36.61 19.66
N VAL A 261 11.10 37.02 19.55
CA VAL A 261 11.73 37.96 20.49
C VAL A 261 10.98 39.29 20.49
N THR A 262 10.63 39.79 19.29
CA THR A 262 9.87 41.05 19.15
C THR A 262 8.48 40.94 19.77
N ALA A 263 7.76 39.79 19.58
CA ALA A 263 6.46 39.58 20.17
C ALA A 263 6.52 39.56 21.71
N ARG A 264 7.56 38.91 22.29
CA ARG A 264 7.82 38.97 23.75
C ARG A 264 8.08 40.37 24.26
N ALA A 265 8.92 41.13 23.55
CA ALA A 265 9.22 42.53 23.92
C ALA A 265 7.97 43.42 23.89
N LYS A 266 7.00 43.10 23.04
CA LYS A 266 5.69 43.79 22.99
C LYS A 266 4.69 43.30 24.06
N GLY A 267 5.09 42.38 24.93
CA GLY A 267 4.24 41.88 26.03
C GLY A 267 3.19 40.84 25.61
N VAL A 268 3.32 40.24 24.43
CA VAL A 268 2.43 39.15 24.01
C VAL A 268 2.69 37.91 24.87
N GLY A 269 1.62 37.31 25.41
CA GLY A 269 1.72 36.14 26.29
C GLY A 269 2.32 34.92 25.58
N GLU A 270 3.13 34.10 26.27
CA GLU A 270 3.84 32.93 25.72
C GLU A 270 2.91 31.97 25.00
N LYS A 271 1.71 31.68 25.55
CA LYS A 271 0.72 30.79 24.91
C LYS A 271 0.26 31.32 23.56
N GLN A 272 0.06 32.63 23.46
CA GLN A 272 -0.36 33.28 22.22
C GLN A 272 0.78 33.32 21.19
N ILE A 273 2.03 33.50 21.65
CA ILE A 273 3.21 33.39 20.77
C ILE A 273 3.34 31.99 20.23
N LEU A 274 3.29 30.96 21.07
CA LEU A 274 3.48 29.58 20.66
C LEU A 274 2.38 29.10 19.70
N TRP A 275 1.11 29.34 20.02
CA TRP A 275 -0.01 28.83 19.22
C TRP A 275 -0.45 29.77 18.08
N GLY A 276 -0.27 31.08 18.24
CA GLY A 276 -0.66 32.08 17.23
C GLY A 276 0.41 32.34 16.18
N HIS A 277 1.67 32.44 16.59
CA HIS A 277 2.76 32.85 15.69
C HIS A 277 3.69 31.70 15.32
N VAL A 278 4.18 30.94 16.32
CA VAL A 278 5.15 29.85 16.08
C VAL A 278 4.49 28.68 15.40
N PHE A 279 3.32 28.22 15.90
CA PHE A 279 2.60 27.08 15.36
C PHE A 279 2.37 27.20 13.86
N ARG A 280 1.86 28.32 13.40
CA ARG A 280 1.52 28.52 11.99
C ARG A 280 2.74 28.32 11.07
N ASN A 281 3.90 28.87 11.47
CA ASN A 281 5.11 28.80 10.66
C ASN A 281 5.80 27.42 10.80
N ALA A 282 5.89 26.89 12.01
CA ALA A 282 6.52 25.59 12.27
C ALA A 282 5.75 24.43 11.60
N MET A 283 4.42 24.52 11.51
CA MET A 283 3.58 23.48 10.91
C MET A 283 3.55 23.50 9.38
N LEU A 284 4.05 24.54 8.72
CA LEU A 284 4.09 24.58 7.25
C LEU A 284 4.76 23.33 6.67
N LEU A 285 5.93 22.95 7.20
CA LEU A 285 6.67 21.76 6.74
C LEU A 285 5.91 20.45 7.03
N VAL A 286 5.27 20.35 8.20
CA VAL A 286 4.50 19.17 8.62
C VAL A 286 3.23 19.01 7.78
N ILE A 287 2.49 20.11 7.58
CA ILE A 287 1.24 20.11 6.78
C ILE A 287 1.56 19.86 5.30
N ALA A 288 2.62 20.47 4.80
CA ALA A 288 3.07 20.26 3.43
C ALA A 288 3.48 18.80 3.18
N GLY A 289 4.12 18.11 4.14
CA GLY A 289 4.48 16.71 4.04
C GLY A 289 3.30 15.73 4.17
N PHE A 290 2.14 16.17 4.70
CA PHE A 290 1.00 15.30 4.97
C PHE A 290 0.48 14.52 3.75
N PRO A 291 0.23 15.14 2.59
CA PRO A 291 -0.30 14.41 1.44
C PRO A 291 0.65 13.31 0.95
N ALA A 292 1.96 13.59 0.90
CA ALA A 292 2.97 12.61 0.51
C ALA A 292 3.05 11.43 1.50
N THR A 293 2.98 11.71 2.81
CA THR A 293 2.95 10.70 3.85
C THR A 293 1.68 9.85 3.75
N PHE A 294 0.53 10.48 3.54
CA PHE A 294 -0.74 9.81 3.37
C PHE A 294 -0.72 8.87 2.15
N ILE A 295 -0.21 9.33 1.01
CA ILE A 295 -0.01 8.52 -0.20
C ILE A 295 0.89 7.32 0.09
N SER A 296 2.04 7.56 0.72
CA SER A 296 3.01 6.50 0.99
C SER A 296 2.41 5.38 1.85
N MET A 297 1.52 5.68 2.77
CA MET A 297 0.87 4.68 3.61
C MET A 297 -0.09 3.75 2.84
N PHE A 298 -0.72 4.24 1.76
CA PHE A 298 -1.52 3.39 0.89
C PHE A 298 -0.69 2.39 0.10
N PHE A 299 0.53 2.79 -0.30
CA PHE A 299 1.35 2.03 -1.25
C PHE A 299 2.53 1.30 -0.61
N THR A 300 3.09 1.81 0.47
CA THR A 300 4.20 1.15 1.18
C THR A 300 3.73 -0.06 1.99
N GLY A 301 2.46 -0.40 1.85
CA GLY A 301 1.83 -1.63 2.24
C GLY A 301 2.33 -2.18 3.56
N SER A 302 1.44 -2.32 4.42
CA SER A 302 1.61 -3.15 5.58
C SER A 302 1.59 -4.64 5.20
N LEU A 303 2.23 -5.06 4.06
CA LEU A 303 2.23 -6.45 3.62
C LEU A 303 2.45 -7.42 4.79
N LEU A 304 3.49 -7.18 5.59
CA LEU A 304 3.77 -8.03 6.75
C LEU A 304 2.68 -7.94 7.82
N ILE A 305 2.09 -6.76 8.02
CA ILE A 305 0.95 -6.57 8.93
C ILE A 305 -0.30 -7.26 8.37
N GLU A 306 -0.57 -7.10 7.07
CA GLU A 306 -1.68 -7.78 6.38
C GLU A 306 -1.56 -9.31 6.49
N VAL A 307 -0.35 -9.86 6.32
CA VAL A 307 -0.08 -11.29 6.51
C VAL A 307 -0.28 -11.71 7.96
N MET A 308 0.27 -10.97 8.93
CA MET A 308 0.20 -11.35 10.36
C MET A 308 -1.24 -11.38 10.89
N PHE A 309 -2.06 -10.41 10.48
CA PHE A 309 -3.47 -10.31 10.89
C PHE A 309 -4.45 -10.94 9.89
N SER A 310 -3.95 -11.64 8.86
CA SER A 310 -4.76 -12.25 7.80
C SER A 310 -5.75 -11.26 7.17
N LEU A 311 -5.27 -10.07 6.85
CA LEU A 311 -6.02 -9.00 6.21
C LEU A 311 -5.80 -9.04 4.71
N ASN A 312 -6.88 -9.14 3.93
CA ASN A 312 -6.80 -9.15 2.47
C ASN A 312 -6.66 -7.73 1.92
N GLY A 313 -5.50 -7.10 2.16
CA GLY A 313 -5.20 -5.77 1.65
C GLY A 313 -4.52 -5.78 0.28
N LEU A 314 -4.29 -4.57 -0.26
CA LEU A 314 -3.68 -4.38 -1.58
C LEU A 314 -2.21 -4.84 -1.61
N GLY A 315 -1.49 -4.74 -0.48
CA GLY A 315 -0.12 -5.20 -0.36
C GLY A 315 -0.02 -6.72 -0.50
N LEU A 316 -0.90 -7.45 0.20
CA LEU A 316 -0.98 -8.91 0.11
C LEU A 316 -1.43 -9.35 -1.28
N LEU A 317 -2.46 -8.71 -1.86
CA LEU A 317 -2.94 -8.99 -3.22
C LEU A 317 -1.80 -8.87 -4.25
N GLY A 318 -1.04 -7.79 -4.23
CA GLY A 318 0.08 -7.57 -5.16
C GLY A 318 1.22 -8.57 -4.96
N TYR A 319 1.53 -8.91 -3.71
CA TYR A 319 2.55 -9.91 -3.38
C TYR A 319 2.16 -11.30 -3.87
N GLU A 320 0.95 -11.76 -3.55
CA GLU A 320 0.44 -13.07 -3.98
C GLU A 320 0.37 -13.17 -5.50
N ALA A 321 -0.11 -12.11 -6.18
CA ALA A 321 -0.12 -12.05 -7.63
C ALA A 321 1.30 -12.19 -8.24
N THR A 322 2.29 -11.58 -7.59
CA THR A 322 3.69 -11.65 -8.04
C THR A 322 4.28 -13.04 -7.85
N VAL A 323 4.06 -13.65 -6.69
CA VAL A 323 4.56 -14.99 -6.37
C VAL A 323 3.89 -16.06 -7.23
N SER A 324 2.58 -15.96 -7.43
CA SER A 324 1.82 -16.89 -8.28
C SER A 324 1.95 -16.60 -9.78
N ARG A 325 2.60 -15.48 -10.17
CA ARG A 325 2.70 -15.01 -11.56
C ARG A 325 1.33 -14.77 -12.20
N ASP A 326 0.38 -14.28 -11.41
CA ASP A 326 -0.92 -13.84 -11.92
C ASP A 326 -0.77 -12.50 -12.63
N TYR A 327 -0.34 -12.55 -13.89
CA TYR A 327 0.00 -11.35 -14.69
C TYR A 327 -1.15 -10.34 -14.78
N PRO A 328 -2.42 -10.74 -15.03
CA PRO A 328 -3.52 -9.77 -15.04
C PRO A 328 -3.64 -9.00 -13.72
N VAL A 329 -3.59 -9.69 -12.59
CA VAL A 329 -3.68 -9.06 -11.25
C VAL A 329 -2.44 -8.21 -10.97
N MET A 330 -1.24 -8.72 -11.26
CA MET A 330 0.03 -8.02 -11.03
C MET A 330 0.10 -6.69 -11.80
N PHE A 331 -0.24 -6.70 -13.08
CA PHE A 331 -0.16 -5.49 -13.92
C PHE A 331 -1.36 -4.57 -13.73
N GLY A 332 -2.55 -5.11 -13.47
CA GLY A 332 -3.73 -4.32 -13.14
C GLY A 332 -3.54 -3.56 -11.82
N THR A 333 -2.99 -4.21 -10.78
CA THR A 333 -2.65 -3.56 -9.51
C THR A 333 -1.58 -2.50 -9.69
N LEU A 334 -0.51 -2.78 -10.46
CA LEU A 334 0.54 -1.80 -10.77
C LEU A 334 -0.01 -0.57 -11.48
N TYR A 335 -0.87 -0.77 -12.49
CA TYR A 335 -1.51 0.33 -13.23
C TYR A 335 -2.37 1.21 -12.31
N ILE A 336 -3.28 0.60 -11.55
CA ILE A 336 -4.18 1.30 -10.63
C ILE A 336 -3.38 2.04 -9.55
N PHE A 337 -2.37 1.40 -8.96
CA PHE A 337 -1.53 2.05 -7.95
C PHE A 337 -0.78 3.24 -8.51
N THR A 338 -0.22 3.12 -9.70
CA THR A 338 0.45 4.24 -10.34
C THR A 338 -0.51 5.38 -10.65
N LEU A 339 -1.69 5.06 -11.19
CA LEU A 339 -2.72 6.07 -11.47
C LEU A 339 -3.13 6.81 -10.20
N ILE A 340 -3.47 6.08 -9.13
CA ILE A 340 -3.83 6.67 -7.83
C ILE A 340 -2.65 7.50 -7.30
N GLY A 341 -1.42 6.98 -7.35
CA GLY A 341 -0.22 7.70 -6.91
C GLY A 341 0.00 9.01 -7.65
N LEU A 342 -0.18 9.01 -8.98
CA LEU A 342 -0.07 10.22 -9.80
C LEU A 342 -1.15 11.24 -9.46
N LEU A 343 -2.41 10.81 -9.28
CA LEU A 343 -3.51 11.69 -8.89
C LEU A 343 -3.30 12.27 -7.50
N LEU A 344 -2.89 11.46 -6.55
CA LEU A 344 -2.63 11.91 -5.19
C LEU A 344 -1.40 12.85 -5.12
N ASN A 345 -0.39 12.67 -5.97
CA ASN A 345 0.72 13.62 -6.09
C ASN A 345 0.23 15.00 -6.56
N ILE A 346 -0.72 15.04 -7.50
CA ILE A 346 -1.36 16.31 -7.92
C ILE A 346 -2.11 16.96 -6.75
N VAL A 347 -2.85 16.17 -5.97
CA VAL A 347 -3.52 16.65 -4.75
C VAL A 347 -2.49 17.18 -3.73
N SER A 348 -1.36 16.50 -3.59
CA SER A 348 -0.25 16.96 -2.75
C SER A 348 0.27 18.34 -3.18
N ASP A 349 0.52 18.55 -4.47
CA ASP A 349 1.01 19.84 -4.97
C ASP A 349 0.00 20.97 -4.77
N ILE A 350 -1.30 20.68 -4.98
CA ILE A 350 -2.37 21.65 -4.69
C ILE A 350 -2.36 21.99 -3.19
N SER A 351 -2.22 20.97 -2.33
CA SER A 351 -2.17 21.18 -0.88
C SER A 351 -0.97 22.02 -0.45
N TYR A 352 0.21 21.81 -1.05
CA TYR A 352 1.39 22.64 -0.82
C TYR A 352 1.11 24.13 -1.09
N THR A 353 0.48 24.45 -2.21
CA THR A 353 0.21 25.84 -2.59
C THR A 353 -0.88 26.49 -1.71
N LEU A 354 -1.87 25.69 -1.28
CA LEU A 354 -2.91 26.17 -0.35
C LEU A 354 -2.33 26.49 1.03
N VAL A 355 -1.34 25.72 1.49
CA VAL A 355 -0.71 25.87 2.80
C VAL A 355 0.33 27.01 2.79
N ASP A 356 1.14 27.08 1.75
CA ASP A 356 2.12 28.16 1.58
C ASP A 356 1.99 28.83 0.21
N PRO A 357 1.26 29.95 0.12
CA PRO A 357 1.09 30.70 -1.13
C PRO A 357 2.39 31.28 -1.72
N ARG A 358 3.51 31.21 -0.98
CA ARG A 358 4.83 31.69 -1.45
C ARG A 358 5.51 30.66 -2.37
N ILE A 359 5.00 29.44 -2.40
CA ILE A 359 5.50 28.40 -3.30
C ILE A 359 4.93 28.65 -4.68
N ASP A 360 5.77 29.15 -5.59
CA ASP A 360 5.44 29.36 -7.00
C ASP A 360 6.05 28.20 -7.83
N PHE A 361 5.20 27.39 -8.42
CA PHE A 361 5.61 26.31 -9.32
C PHE A 361 5.75 26.75 -10.78
N GLU A 362 5.40 28.02 -11.11
CA GLU A 362 5.47 28.54 -12.49
C GLU A 362 6.86 29.11 -12.83
N GLY A 363 7.71 29.31 -11.83
CA GLY A 363 9.07 29.90 -11.98
C GLY A 363 10.21 28.89 -12.21
N ARG A 364 9.91 27.61 -12.49
CA ARG A 364 10.93 26.59 -12.78
C ARG A 364 10.75 25.94 -14.13
#